data_1966b4ecb21f44be27901494f9eab1e5
#
_entry.id   1966b4ecb21f44be27901494f9eab1e5
#
_cell.length_a   1.000
_cell.length_b   1.000
_cell.length_c   1.000
_cell.angle_alpha   90.00
_cell.angle_beta   90.00
_cell.angle_gamma   90.00
#
_symmetry.space_group_name_H-M   'P 1'
#
loop_
_entity.id
_entity.type
_entity.pdbx_description
1 polymer ?
#
loop_
_entity_poly.entity_id
_entity_poly.type
_entity_poly.pdbx_seq_one_letter_code
_entity_poly.pdbx_strand_id
1 'polypeptide(L)'
;MPGTKMTHLICYDDHRVYSEDVRKRFSDTSRYTVESFHSQQEFIDHFRKETENKSCKVAIIGVPDAEEQFQMIENLTMEVKKPDRDTGLILLVPGEKMEALKKVVRTNIDAYVPRNANAILRIHNTVKRLLSEHNISIYRKRRNFSLYVLLAFLILSALLILIAYIRVPEFF
;
A
#
# COMPACT_ATOMS: atom_id res chain seq x y z
N MET A 1 11.50 6.26 -19.92
CA MET A 1 10.18 6.14 -19.23
C MET A 1 10.45 5.48 -17.88
N PRO A 2 9.99 6.00 -16.74
CA PRO A 2 10.16 5.30 -15.48
C PRO A 2 9.34 4.01 -15.58
N GLY A 3 10.00 2.85 -15.43
CA GLY A 3 9.37 1.55 -15.50
C GLY A 3 8.17 1.50 -14.57
N THR A 4 7.03 1.07 -15.08
CA THR A 4 5.79 0.91 -14.31
C THR A 4 6.10 -0.10 -13.21
N LYS A 5 6.19 0.36 -11.96
CA LYS A 5 6.43 -0.55 -10.85
C LYS A 5 5.26 -1.52 -10.78
N MET A 6 5.57 -2.80 -10.73
CA MET A 6 4.60 -3.88 -10.59
C MET A 6 3.83 -3.71 -9.28
N THR A 7 2.52 -3.92 -9.32
CA THR A 7 1.65 -3.87 -8.13
C THR A 7 1.34 -5.29 -7.70
N HIS A 8 1.61 -5.61 -6.44
CA HIS A 8 1.34 -6.92 -5.87
C HIS A 8 -0.02 -6.93 -5.19
N LEU A 9 -0.93 -7.75 -5.70
CA LEU A 9 -2.24 -8.00 -5.12
C LEU A 9 -2.18 -9.34 -4.40
N ILE A 10 -2.35 -9.32 -3.09
CA ILE A 10 -2.21 -10.48 -2.21
C ILE A 10 -3.57 -10.76 -1.61
N CYS A 11 -4.21 -11.85 -2.05
CA CYS A 11 -5.56 -12.21 -1.67
C CYS A 11 -5.57 -13.28 -0.59
N TYR A 12 -6.37 -13.08 0.45
CA TYR A 12 -6.74 -14.11 1.42
C TYR A 12 -8.25 -14.33 1.36
N ASP A 13 -8.68 -15.53 1.00
CA ASP A 13 -10.10 -15.88 0.90
C ASP A 13 -10.31 -17.37 1.11
N ASP A 14 -11.12 -17.74 2.10
CA ASP A 14 -11.45 -19.13 2.42
C ASP A 14 -12.23 -19.82 1.30
N HIS A 15 -13.00 -19.06 0.52
CA HIS A 15 -13.97 -19.61 -0.45
C HIS A 15 -13.48 -19.64 -1.91
N ARG A 16 -12.22 -19.27 -2.21
CA ARG A 16 -11.60 -19.28 -3.55
C ARG A 16 -12.29 -18.47 -4.66
N VAL A 17 -13.59 -18.25 -4.58
CA VAL A 17 -14.42 -17.65 -5.65
C VAL A 17 -13.93 -16.25 -6.00
N TYR A 18 -13.74 -15.41 -4.98
CA TYR A 18 -13.32 -14.03 -5.19
C TYR A 18 -11.86 -13.91 -5.64
N SER A 19 -11.00 -14.81 -5.20
CA SER A 19 -9.58 -14.80 -5.59
C SER A 19 -9.42 -15.11 -7.08
N GLU A 20 -10.23 -15.99 -7.65
CA GLU A 20 -10.24 -16.27 -9.10
C GLU A 20 -10.77 -15.08 -9.90
N ASP A 21 -11.84 -14.44 -9.45
CA ASP A 21 -12.40 -13.26 -10.12
C ASP A 21 -11.44 -12.07 -10.08
N VAL A 22 -10.74 -11.86 -8.96
CA VAL A 22 -9.66 -10.88 -8.87
C VAL A 22 -8.56 -11.20 -9.87
N ARG A 23 -8.11 -12.46 -9.95
CA ARG A 23 -7.07 -12.87 -10.91
C ARG A 23 -7.49 -12.62 -12.36
N LYS A 24 -8.73 -12.95 -12.72
CA LYS A 24 -9.27 -12.68 -14.07
C LYS A 24 -9.31 -11.18 -14.36
N ARG A 25 -9.72 -10.37 -13.37
CA ARG A 25 -9.84 -8.91 -13.53
C ARG A 25 -8.49 -8.22 -13.67
N PHE A 26 -7.46 -8.70 -12.99
CA PHE A 26 -6.09 -8.16 -13.01
C PHE A 26 -5.15 -9.06 -13.82
N SER A 27 -5.58 -9.46 -15.02
CA SER A 27 -4.84 -10.37 -15.91
C SER A 27 -3.63 -9.74 -16.60
N ASP A 28 -3.47 -8.41 -16.54
CA ASP A 28 -2.29 -7.72 -17.10
C ASP A 28 -1.05 -7.97 -16.22
N THR A 29 -0.34 -9.03 -16.53
CA THR A 29 0.87 -9.47 -15.80
C THR A 29 2.05 -8.49 -15.91
N SER A 30 1.99 -7.53 -16.81
CA SER A 30 3.00 -6.45 -16.89
C SER A 30 2.82 -5.40 -15.78
N ARG A 31 1.63 -5.30 -15.20
CA ARG A 31 1.26 -4.32 -14.18
C ARG A 31 0.95 -4.91 -12.82
N TYR A 32 0.40 -6.12 -12.81
CA TYR A 32 -0.13 -6.75 -11.60
C TYR A 32 0.41 -8.17 -11.43
N THR A 33 0.81 -8.48 -10.21
CA THR A 33 1.01 -9.84 -9.75
C THR A 33 -0.10 -10.16 -8.77
N VAL A 34 -0.83 -11.26 -8.99
CA VAL A 34 -1.94 -11.67 -8.11
C VAL A 34 -1.58 -13.00 -7.47
N GLU A 35 -1.44 -12.99 -6.16
CA GLU A 35 -1.18 -14.16 -5.35
C GLU A 35 -2.36 -14.44 -4.43
N SER A 36 -2.72 -15.70 -4.23
CA SER A 36 -3.89 -16.09 -3.46
C SER A 36 -3.51 -17.14 -2.42
N PHE A 37 -3.90 -16.89 -1.19
CA PHE A 37 -3.66 -17.73 -0.04
C PHE A 37 -4.99 -18.16 0.58
N HIS A 38 -5.02 -19.41 1.06
CA HIS A 38 -6.18 -19.99 1.74
C HIS A 38 -5.85 -20.33 3.20
N SER A 39 -4.57 -20.30 3.55
CA SER A 39 -4.07 -20.44 4.92
C SER A 39 -3.67 -19.07 5.47
N GLN A 40 -4.17 -18.73 6.65
CA GLN A 40 -3.81 -17.51 7.36
C GLN A 40 -2.29 -17.43 7.61
N GLN A 41 -1.68 -18.56 7.99
CA GLN A 41 -0.25 -18.61 8.29
C GLN A 41 0.60 -18.33 7.06
N GLU A 42 0.27 -18.95 5.91
CA GLU A 42 0.99 -18.73 4.65
C GLU A 42 0.87 -17.27 4.19
N PHE A 43 -0.32 -16.68 4.34
CA PHE A 43 -0.56 -15.27 4.00
C PHE A 43 0.30 -14.33 4.86
N ILE A 44 0.35 -14.53 6.17
CA ILE A 44 1.18 -13.73 7.08
C ILE A 44 2.67 -13.92 6.76
N ASP A 45 3.11 -15.15 6.58
CA ASP A 45 4.52 -15.48 6.30
C ASP A 45 4.98 -14.87 4.98
N HIS A 46 4.08 -14.78 3.99
CA HIS A 46 4.37 -14.08 2.73
C HIS A 46 4.70 -12.60 2.99
N PHE A 47 3.89 -11.87 3.77
CA PHE A 47 4.16 -10.47 4.11
C PHE A 47 5.45 -10.28 4.92
N ARG A 48 5.78 -11.22 5.79
CA ARG A 48 7.02 -11.18 6.59
C ARG A 48 8.27 -11.36 5.74
N LYS A 49 8.22 -12.21 4.71
CA LYS A 49 9.35 -12.49 3.81
C LYS A 49 9.61 -11.37 2.80
N GLU A 50 8.57 -10.69 2.36
CA GLU A 50 8.66 -9.66 1.31
C GLU A 50 8.96 -8.23 1.82
N THR A 51 9.61 -8.06 2.95
CA THR A 51 9.86 -6.76 3.59
C THR A 51 10.71 -5.79 2.73
N GLU A 52 11.51 -6.30 1.80
CA GLU A 52 12.46 -5.48 1.02
C GLU A 52 11.92 -4.89 -0.29
N ASN A 53 10.75 -5.30 -0.73
CA ASN A 53 10.23 -4.89 -2.04
C ASN A 53 9.46 -3.56 -1.95
N LYS A 54 10.02 -2.49 -2.55
CA LYS A 54 9.41 -1.14 -2.63
C LYS A 54 8.25 -1.04 -3.65
N SER A 55 7.66 -2.14 -4.06
CA SER A 55 6.49 -2.17 -4.94
C SER A 55 5.22 -1.80 -4.17
N CYS A 56 4.19 -1.32 -4.88
CA CYS A 56 2.88 -1.11 -4.28
C CYS A 56 2.25 -2.47 -3.92
N LYS A 57 1.91 -2.68 -2.65
CA LYS A 57 1.26 -3.90 -2.17
C LYS A 57 -0.16 -3.59 -1.75
N VAL A 58 -1.09 -4.45 -2.14
CA VAL A 58 -2.49 -4.37 -1.71
C VAL A 58 -2.95 -5.73 -1.25
N ALA A 59 -3.31 -5.83 0.01
CA ALA A 59 -3.94 -7.01 0.60
C ALA A 59 -5.46 -6.94 0.42
N ILE A 60 -6.05 -8.00 -0.10
CA ILE A 60 -7.48 -8.17 -0.24
C ILE A 60 -7.89 -9.35 0.64
N ILE A 61 -8.63 -9.08 1.70
CA ILE A 61 -8.97 -10.07 2.72
C ILE A 61 -10.47 -10.34 2.69
N GLY A 62 -10.84 -11.59 2.42
CA GLY A 62 -12.20 -12.08 2.56
C GLY A 62 -12.56 -12.24 4.05
N VAL A 63 -13.62 -11.55 4.48
CA VAL A 63 -14.09 -11.62 5.86
C VAL A 63 -15.10 -12.78 5.98
N PRO A 64 -14.92 -13.71 6.92
CA PRO A 64 -15.87 -14.81 7.13
C PRO A 64 -17.24 -14.30 7.62
N ASP A 65 -18.26 -15.12 7.44
CA ASP A 65 -19.63 -14.78 7.85
C ASP A 65 -19.82 -14.84 9.37
N ALA A 66 -18.99 -15.61 10.08
CA ALA A 66 -19.05 -15.76 11.53
C ALA A 66 -18.43 -14.54 12.25
N GLU A 67 -19.23 -13.84 13.05
CA GLU A 67 -18.75 -12.68 13.83
C GLU A 67 -17.65 -13.01 14.85
N GLU A 68 -17.64 -14.22 15.34
CA GLU A 68 -16.62 -14.75 16.25
C GLU A 68 -15.20 -14.68 15.67
N GLN A 69 -15.11 -14.68 14.33
CA GLN A 69 -13.83 -14.62 13.61
C GLN A 69 -13.37 -13.19 13.33
N PHE A 70 -14.12 -12.16 13.67
CA PHE A 70 -13.73 -10.76 13.39
C PHE A 70 -12.47 -10.35 14.16
N GLN A 71 -12.24 -10.90 15.34
CA GLN A 71 -11.00 -10.68 16.09
C GLN A 71 -9.79 -11.28 15.35
N MET A 72 -9.97 -12.40 14.66
CA MET A 72 -8.95 -12.99 13.79
C MET A 72 -8.62 -12.04 12.63
N ILE A 73 -9.63 -11.41 12.01
CA ILE A 73 -9.44 -10.43 10.94
C ILE A 73 -8.67 -9.20 11.44
N GLU A 74 -8.98 -8.68 12.63
CA GLU A 74 -8.20 -7.58 13.24
C GLU A 74 -6.73 -7.97 13.40
N ASN A 75 -6.45 -9.14 13.97
CA ASN A 75 -5.08 -9.64 14.13
C ASN A 75 -4.38 -9.78 12.78
N LEU A 76 -5.07 -10.31 11.76
CA LEU A 76 -4.53 -10.48 10.42
C LEU A 76 -4.18 -9.13 9.78
N THR A 77 -5.06 -8.14 9.89
CA THR A 77 -4.82 -6.79 9.35
C THR A 77 -3.66 -6.10 10.06
N MET A 78 -3.50 -6.28 11.37
CA MET A 78 -2.35 -5.77 12.11
C MET A 78 -1.04 -6.42 11.63
N GLU A 79 -1.00 -7.74 11.46
CA GLU A 79 0.19 -8.45 10.97
C GLU A 79 0.60 -8.01 9.56
N VAL A 80 -0.36 -7.71 8.68
CA VAL A 80 -0.10 -7.17 7.33
C VAL A 80 0.52 -5.77 7.37
N LYS A 81 0.06 -4.90 8.27
CA LYS A 81 0.56 -3.51 8.40
C LYS A 81 1.87 -3.38 9.18
N LYS A 82 2.27 -4.42 9.93
CA LYS A 82 3.52 -4.41 10.72
C LYS A 82 4.77 -4.22 9.86
N PRO A 83 5.01 -5.04 8.79
CA PRO A 83 6.21 -4.91 7.97
C PRO A 83 6.19 -3.68 7.07
N ASP A 84 5.02 -3.29 6.57
CA ASP A 84 4.86 -2.13 5.68
C ASP A 84 3.51 -1.42 5.92
N ARG A 85 3.59 -0.25 6.54
CA ARG A 85 2.41 0.58 6.84
C ARG A 85 1.73 1.14 5.60
N ASP A 86 2.46 1.24 4.48
CA ASP A 86 1.95 1.76 3.21
C ASP A 86 1.21 0.68 2.40
N THR A 87 1.18 -0.60 2.85
CA THR A 87 0.38 -1.66 2.22
C THR A 87 -1.10 -1.30 2.24
N GLY A 88 -1.75 -1.28 1.07
CA GLY A 88 -3.20 -1.06 0.98
C GLY A 88 -3.98 -2.24 1.56
N LEU A 89 -5.05 -1.97 2.31
CA LEU A 89 -5.92 -3.00 2.92
C LEU A 89 -7.36 -2.86 2.42
N ILE A 90 -7.87 -3.89 1.75
CA ILE A 90 -9.24 -3.99 1.29
C ILE A 90 -9.90 -5.18 1.99
N LEU A 91 -10.97 -4.93 2.73
CA LEU A 91 -11.78 -6.00 3.32
C LEU A 91 -13.03 -6.25 2.48
N LEU A 92 -13.21 -7.51 2.06
CA LEU A 92 -14.39 -7.97 1.34
C LEU A 92 -15.37 -8.55 2.36
N VAL A 93 -16.45 -7.83 2.64
CA VAL A 93 -17.32 -8.05 3.79
C VAL A 93 -18.74 -8.43 3.35
N PRO A 94 -19.43 -9.39 4.00
CA PRO A 94 -20.87 -9.54 3.85
C PRO A 94 -21.58 -8.23 4.20
N GLY A 95 -22.50 -7.77 3.34
CA GLY A 95 -23.12 -6.43 3.48
C GLY A 95 -23.74 -6.18 4.85
N GLU A 96 -24.38 -7.21 5.42
CA GLU A 96 -25.06 -7.18 6.72
C GLU A 96 -24.09 -7.05 7.90
N LYS A 97 -22.86 -7.52 7.74
CA LYS A 97 -21.84 -7.58 8.81
C LYS A 97 -20.90 -6.37 8.84
N MET A 98 -21.03 -5.46 7.90
CA MET A 98 -20.09 -4.35 7.73
C MET A 98 -19.99 -3.45 8.97
N GLU A 99 -21.11 -3.10 9.58
CA GLU A 99 -21.13 -2.23 10.76
C GLU A 99 -20.60 -2.93 12.02
N ALA A 100 -20.89 -4.24 12.16
CA ALA A 100 -20.34 -5.05 13.25
C ALA A 100 -18.80 -5.15 13.13
N LEU A 101 -18.30 -5.45 11.93
CA LEU A 101 -16.86 -5.54 11.67
C LEU A 101 -16.11 -4.22 11.95
N LYS A 102 -16.65 -3.09 11.54
CA LYS A 102 -16.04 -1.77 11.76
C LYS A 102 -15.86 -1.43 13.25
N LYS A 103 -16.68 -2.01 14.13
CA LYS A 103 -16.55 -1.82 15.59
C LYS A 103 -15.40 -2.64 16.18
N VAL A 104 -15.06 -3.76 15.57
CA VAL A 104 -14.00 -4.68 16.02
C VAL A 104 -12.66 -4.31 15.43
N VAL A 105 -12.62 -4.06 14.12
CA VAL A 105 -11.39 -3.76 13.37
C VAL A 105 -10.99 -2.31 13.60
N ARG A 106 -9.88 -2.10 14.31
CA ARG A 106 -9.31 -0.77 14.63
C ARG A 106 -8.16 -0.40 13.70
N THR A 107 -7.60 -1.38 13.00
CA THR A 107 -6.53 -1.15 12.00
C THR A 107 -7.05 -0.22 10.90
N ASN A 108 -6.18 0.65 10.39
CA ASN A 108 -6.52 1.55 9.28
C ASN A 108 -6.79 0.75 8.00
N ILE A 109 -8.05 0.61 7.63
CA ILE A 109 -8.53 -0.08 6.44
C ILE A 109 -8.80 0.95 5.34
N ASP A 110 -8.24 0.72 4.16
CA ASP A 110 -8.37 1.64 3.02
C ASP A 110 -9.73 1.52 2.32
N ALA A 111 -10.35 0.35 2.34
CA ALA A 111 -11.71 0.16 1.85
C ALA A 111 -12.41 -1.07 2.42
N TYR A 112 -13.69 -0.92 2.67
CA TYR A 112 -14.64 -2.00 2.93
C TYR A 112 -15.51 -2.20 1.68
N VAL A 113 -15.45 -3.38 1.10
CA VAL A 113 -16.19 -3.72 -0.12
C VAL A 113 -17.26 -4.77 0.21
N PRO A 114 -18.55 -4.48 0.01
CA PRO A 114 -19.59 -5.48 0.24
C PRO A 114 -19.50 -6.61 -0.79
N ARG A 115 -19.73 -7.85 -0.34
CA ARG A 115 -19.84 -9.03 -1.19
C ARG A 115 -21.14 -8.97 -2.00
N ASN A 116 -21.07 -8.43 -3.21
CA ASN A 116 -22.18 -8.38 -4.16
C ASN A 116 -21.65 -8.45 -5.60
N ALA A 117 -22.54 -8.45 -6.58
CA ALA A 117 -22.19 -8.51 -8.00
C ALA A 117 -21.19 -7.41 -8.45
N ASN A 118 -21.14 -6.28 -7.76
CA ASN A 118 -20.24 -5.17 -8.08
C ASN A 118 -18.93 -5.20 -7.27
N ALA A 119 -18.70 -6.21 -6.44
CA ALA A 119 -17.54 -6.29 -5.56
C ALA A 119 -16.21 -6.16 -6.33
N ILE A 120 -16.06 -6.93 -7.40
CA ILE A 120 -14.85 -6.94 -8.24
C ILE A 120 -14.59 -5.58 -8.89
N LEU A 121 -15.63 -4.90 -9.36
CA LEU A 121 -15.50 -3.54 -9.91
C LEU A 121 -15.05 -2.54 -8.85
N ARG A 122 -15.60 -2.63 -7.63
CA ARG A 122 -15.21 -1.79 -6.49
C ARG A 122 -13.77 -2.06 -6.06
N ILE A 123 -13.35 -3.32 -5.97
CA ILE A 123 -11.95 -3.71 -5.72
C ILE A 123 -11.04 -3.08 -6.77
N HIS A 124 -11.37 -3.22 -8.05
CA HIS A 124 -10.58 -2.67 -9.15
C HIS A 124 -10.39 -1.15 -9.03
N ASN A 125 -11.47 -0.41 -8.77
CA ASN A 125 -11.41 1.04 -8.62
C ASN A 125 -10.60 1.45 -7.37
N THR A 126 -10.75 0.71 -6.28
CA THR A 126 -9.99 0.94 -5.04
C THR A 126 -8.49 0.69 -5.26
N VAL A 127 -8.13 -0.41 -5.90
CA VAL A 127 -6.72 -0.71 -6.24
C VAL A 127 -6.11 0.38 -7.10
N LYS A 128 -6.83 0.87 -8.11
CA LYS A 128 -6.36 1.99 -8.95
C LYS A 128 -6.15 3.28 -8.14
N ARG A 129 -7.04 3.57 -7.21
CA ARG A 129 -6.92 4.71 -6.30
C ARG A 129 -5.67 4.57 -5.42
N LEU A 130 -5.51 3.43 -4.74
CA LEU A 130 -4.37 3.15 -3.88
C LEU A 130 -3.03 3.22 -4.64
N LEU A 131 -2.99 2.68 -5.85
CA LEU A 131 -1.82 2.77 -6.72
C LEU A 131 -1.48 4.22 -7.07
N SER A 132 -2.49 5.03 -7.38
CA SER A 132 -2.31 6.46 -7.66
C SER A 132 -1.78 7.21 -6.43
N GLU A 133 -2.35 6.98 -5.25
CA GLU A 133 -1.92 7.57 -3.98
C GLU A 133 -0.48 7.17 -3.63
N HIS A 134 -0.13 5.90 -3.80
CA HIS A 134 1.23 5.40 -3.60
C HIS A 134 2.24 6.10 -4.53
N ASN A 135 1.92 6.22 -5.83
CA ASN A 135 2.77 6.92 -6.79
C ASN A 135 2.95 8.39 -6.43
N ILE A 136 1.87 9.09 -6.06
CA ILE A 136 1.93 10.50 -5.63
C ILE A 136 2.83 10.65 -4.39
N SER A 137 2.72 9.75 -3.43
CA SER A 137 3.55 9.74 -2.22
C SER A 137 5.04 9.62 -2.55
N ILE A 138 5.41 8.72 -3.48
CA ILE A 138 6.80 8.57 -3.96
C ILE A 138 7.30 9.86 -4.63
N TYR A 139 6.49 10.47 -5.51
CA TYR A 139 6.88 11.72 -6.18
C TYR A 139 7.03 12.87 -5.19
N ARG A 140 6.18 12.98 -4.18
CA ARG A 140 6.31 13.98 -3.11
C ARG A 140 7.61 13.80 -2.30
N LYS A 141 7.93 12.57 -1.91
CA LYS A 141 9.19 12.26 -1.20
C LYS A 141 10.42 12.65 -2.04
N ARG A 142 10.43 12.32 -3.34
CA ARG A 142 11.53 12.68 -4.25
C ARG A 142 11.65 14.20 -4.44
N ARG A 143 10.56 14.90 -4.62
CA ARG A 143 10.54 16.36 -4.76
C ARG A 143 11.11 17.05 -3.53
N ASN A 144 10.68 16.62 -2.35
CA ASN A 144 11.17 17.19 -1.09
C ASN A 144 12.67 16.95 -0.93
N PHE A 145 13.17 15.74 -1.26
CA PHE A 145 14.60 15.45 -1.24
C PHE A 145 15.39 16.37 -2.18
N SER A 146 14.93 16.57 -3.41
CA SER A 146 15.56 17.48 -4.37
C SER A 146 15.60 18.92 -3.87
N LEU A 147 14.53 19.39 -3.21
CA LEU A 147 14.50 20.72 -2.58
C LEU A 147 15.54 20.84 -1.45
N TYR A 148 15.68 19.84 -0.59
CA TYR A 148 16.69 19.84 0.47
C TYR A 148 18.12 19.90 -0.09
N VAL A 149 18.40 19.13 -1.14
CA VAL A 149 19.70 19.15 -1.82
C VAL A 149 20.00 20.53 -2.40
N LEU A 150 19.01 21.16 -3.06
CA LEU A 150 19.15 22.52 -3.61
C LEU A 150 19.42 23.54 -2.50
N LEU A 151 18.70 23.47 -1.40
CA LEU A 151 18.84 24.38 -0.27
C LEU A 151 20.20 24.23 0.41
N ALA A 152 20.68 23.01 0.58
CA ALA A 152 22.03 22.73 1.10
C ALA A 152 23.12 23.30 0.18
N PHE A 153 22.95 23.18 -1.13
CA PHE A 153 23.89 23.76 -2.11
C PHE A 153 23.92 25.30 -2.03
N LEU A 154 22.75 25.94 -1.91
CA LEU A 154 22.67 27.40 -1.77
C LEU A 154 23.35 27.90 -0.48
N ILE A 155 23.14 27.21 0.65
CA ILE A 155 23.78 27.55 1.91
C ILE A 155 25.29 27.40 1.80
N LEU A 156 25.77 26.31 1.21
CA LEU A 156 27.20 26.06 1.02
C LEU A 156 27.84 27.15 0.14
N SER A 157 27.21 27.51 -0.96
CA SER A 157 27.70 28.57 -1.86
C SER A 157 27.74 29.93 -1.15
N ALA A 158 26.73 30.28 -0.37
CA ALA A 158 26.68 31.51 0.40
C ALA A 158 27.84 31.58 1.45
N LEU A 159 28.10 30.45 2.14
CA LEU A 159 29.21 30.33 3.06
C LEU A 159 30.58 30.52 2.38
N LEU A 160 30.75 29.91 1.21
CA LEU A 160 32.01 30.08 0.45
C LEU A 160 32.25 31.53 0.03
N ILE A 161 31.18 32.22 -0.45
CA ILE A 161 31.25 33.64 -0.80
C ILE A 161 31.58 34.49 0.43
N LEU A 162 30.96 34.21 1.57
CA LEU A 162 31.21 34.90 2.82
C LEU A 162 32.69 34.74 3.27
N ILE A 163 33.22 33.53 3.20
CA ILE A 163 34.62 33.23 3.53
C ILE A 163 35.57 33.95 2.57
N ALA A 164 35.26 33.94 1.27
CA ALA A 164 36.04 34.67 0.28
C ALA A 164 36.04 36.17 0.56
N TYR A 165 34.90 36.77 0.87
CA TYR A 165 34.76 38.17 1.22
C TYR A 165 35.63 38.57 2.45
N ILE A 166 35.65 37.72 3.49
CA ILE A 166 36.43 37.97 4.70
C ILE A 166 37.93 37.82 4.48
N ARG A 167 38.36 36.85 3.64
CA ARG A 167 39.79 36.57 3.45
C ARG A 167 40.46 37.43 2.39
N VAL A 168 39.74 37.91 1.40
CA VAL A 168 40.33 38.66 0.28
C VAL A 168 39.44 39.88 -0.04
N PRO A 169 39.41 40.90 0.86
CA PRO A 169 38.56 42.06 0.67
C PRO A 169 38.94 42.94 -0.51
N GLU A 170 40.16 42.78 -1.07
CA GLU A 170 40.65 43.60 -2.20
C GLU A 170 40.08 43.21 -3.56
N PHE A 171 39.27 42.11 -3.69
CA PHE A 171 38.67 41.67 -4.92
C PHE A 171 37.16 41.91 -4.99
N PHE A 172 36.55 42.47 -3.97
CA PHE A 172 35.16 42.90 -3.88
C PHE A 172 35.13 44.39 -3.53
#